data_d8d60f4a9c15236eddcc91d8fb673856
#
_entry.id   d8d60f4a9c15236eddcc91d8fb673856
#
_cell.length_a   1.000
_cell.length_b   1.000
_cell.length_c   1.000
_cell.angle_alpha   90.00
_cell.angle_beta   90.00
_cell.angle_gamma   90.00
#
_symmetry.space_group_name_H-M   'P 1'
#
loop_
_entity.id
_entity.type
_entity.pdbx_description
1 polymer ?
#
loop_
_entity_poly.entity_id
_entity_poly.type
_entity_poly.pdbx_seq_one_letter_code
_entity_poly.pdbx_strand_id
1 'polypeptide(L)'
;MKTKQEIVKQYVASLKEDRELDYIFPLLLERMGFRVLSTPKQSKGQSQYGRDVIAVKREKGINTLFLFELKGFRAKDINDKSLNETDGLIESMRASKNTLYRDASIPDLDTYARKYVFVHNGYIEANSVATLDGFVSTEFPEKNFERWGLDKLTELFSKYLFEETILTDSESYRLFKKVLVLLDSEGNDYSDIVSLVERQIELVDSHKTLSKRTELNFFATLRLIGGMVYYYAEDADNLYPAKFCMDTIVLKTWGWILRRRLEDKSAIKTLFFPIVVQQLSVYEAYLNKILEATSFKNGFYGFVPHDTEKIFYPLRCYDFLNDLLYYYHAMLPLGTTEQDLKSRKLLVKAIIDNNDGFKMPLLDTHSIPILLLFRFFMIKPEERDYEFVAEFLVDSVLNVVVRYKDVGMWPEMTGNRKSLAKSLYSKSDDYHCESSLLLTTLVELLAYIGAADYYKVLRQCIIDSGVNLQVAYPIHDEYDIESELFRKRLYEELAVETGIQLPETLEEFQETFSKAYDPIEYRTDKAGFFYLRILAHIYYQTDFFPDFLGKKFCRATHLQ
;
A
#
# COMPACT_ATOMS: atom_id res chain seq x y z
N MET A 1 18.02 4.47 -30.73
CA MET A 1 17.97 3.99 -29.34
C MET A 1 18.25 5.19 -28.44
N LYS A 2 17.29 5.62 -27.60
CA LYS A 2 17.53 6.73 -26.68
C LYS A 2 18.59 6.29 -25.67
N THR A 3 19.58 7.14 -25.40
CA THR A 3 20.62 6.82 -24.42
C THR A 3 20.01 6.81 -22.99
N LYS A 4 20.64 6.09 -22.06
CA LYS A 4 20.29 6.09 -20.62
C LYS A 4 20.05 7.51 -20.10
N GLN A 5 20.96 8.43 -20.43
CA GLN A 5 20.87 9.82 -20.01
C GLN A 5 19.64 10.54 -20.54
N GLU A 6 19.18 10.21 -21.75
CA GLU A 6 18.01 10.85 -22.35
C GLU A 6 16.71 10.44 -21.66
N ILE A 7 16.61 9.15 -21.24
CA ILE A 7 15.47 8.65 -20.47
C ILE A 7 15.45 9.29 -19.08
N VAL A 8 16.59 9.32 -18.41
CA VAL A 8 16.72 9.99 -17.09
C VAL A 8 16.40 11.47 -17.20
N LYS A 9 16.87 12.15 -18.27
CA LYS A 9 16.59 13.56 -18.50
C LYS A 9 15.09 13.83 -18.68
N GLN A 10 14.40 13.00 -19.47
CA GLN A 10 12.95 13.12 -19.65
C GLN A 10 12.20 12.88 -18.36
N TYR A 11 12.60 11.88 -17.57
CA TYR A 11 12.00 11.63 -16.26
C TYR A 11 12.21 12.80 -15.31
N VAL A 12 13.44 13.25 -15.11
CA VAL A 12 13.76 14.37 -14.21
C VAL A 12 13.03 15.65 -14.65
N ALA A 13 12.98 15.92 -15.95
CA ALA A 13 12.25 17.08 -16.52
C ALA A 13 10.73 17.00 -16.31
N SER A 14 10.17 15.81 -16.10
CA SER A 14 8.74 15.62 -15.90
C SER A 14 8.28 15.80 -14.45
N LEU A 15 9.21 15.75 -13.49
CA LEU A 15 8.87 15.83 -12.06
C LEU A 15 8.30 17.21 -11.70
N LYS A 16 7.19 17.22 -10.95
CA LYS A 16 6.67 18.42 -10.29
C LYS A 16 7.52 18.72 -9.04
N GLU A 17 7.50 19.97 -8.61
CA GLU A 17 8.17 20.38 -7.37
C GLU A 17 7.58 19.67 -6.16
N ASP A 18 6.29 19.87 -5.92
CA ASP A 18 5.56 19.32 -4.79
C ASP A 18 5.27 17.84 -5.01
N ARG A 19 5.58 17.03 -4.03
CA ARG A 19 5.37 15.57 -3.92
C ARG A 19 6.25 14.66 -4.78
N GLU A 20 6.94 15.19 -5.81
CA GLU A 20 7.76 14.38 -6.70
C GLU A 20 9.25 14.72 -6.56
N LEU A 21 9.68 15.90 -6.99
CA LEU A 21 11.07 16.32 -6.87
C LEU A 21 11.50 16.44 -5.39
N ASP A 22 10.67 17.04 -4.56
CA ASP A 22 10.85 17.16 -3.12
C ASP A 22 10.91 15.83 -2.38
N TYR A 23 10.32 14.78 -2.97
CA TYR A 23 10.36 13.41 -2.45
C TYR A 23 11.61 12.65 -2.90
N ILE A 24 11.95 12.72 -4.20
CA ILE A 24 13.04 11.91 -4.77
C ILE A 24 14.42 12.54 -4.55
N PHE A 25 14.49 13.87 -4.47
CA PHE A 25 15.75 14.60 -4.32
C PHE A 25 16.47 14.29 -2.98
N PRO A 26 15.81 14.20 -1.82
CA PRO A 26 16.45 13.73 -0.59
C PRO A 26 17.09 12.35 -0.73
N LEU A 27 16.44 11.43 -1.47
CA LEU A 27 17.00 10.09 -1.75
C LEU A 27 18.27 10.15 -2.60
N LEU A 28 18.30 11.05 -3.58
CA LEU A 28 19.50 11.31 -4.36
C LEU A 28 20.64 11.78 -3.45
N LEU A 29 20.36 12.73 -2.56
CA LEU A 29 21.35 13.26 -1.62
C LEU A 29 21.90 12.18 -0.69
N GLU A 30 21.07 11.33 -0.11
CA GLU A 30 21.49 10.21 0.72
C GLU A 30 22.43 9.27 -0.05
N ARG A 31 22.12 9.00 -1.32
CA ARG A 31 22.98 8.18 -2.20
C ARG A 31 24.29 8.84 -2.54
N MET A 32 24.31 10.15 -2.60
CA MET A 32 25.55 10.93 -2.77
C MET A 32 26.36 11.02 -1.47
N GLY A 33 25.89 10.44 -0.36
CA GLY A 33 26.57 10.43 0.94
C GLY A 33 26.29 11.70 1.77
N PHE A 34 25.21 12.40 1.52
CA PHE A 34 24.70 13.45 2.41
C PHE A 34 23.90 12.82 3.56
N ARG A 35 23.98 13.44 4.72
CA ARG A 35 23.03 13.23 5.81
C ARG A 35 21.94 14.28 5.70
N VAL A 36 20.74 13.88 5.30
CA VAL A 36 19.57 14.75 5.20
C VAL A 36 19.05 15.03 6.62
N LEU A 37 18.82 16.31 6.93
CA LEU A 37 18.36 16.79 8.24
C LEU A 37 16.88 17.20 8.21
N SER A 38 16.43 17.79 7.11
CA SER A 38 15.05 18.24 6.93
C SER A 38 14.61 18.06 5.49
N THR A 39 13.33 17.73 5.32
CA THR A 39 12.66 17.59 4.03
C THR A 39 11.36 18.40 4.02
N PRO A 40 10.81 18.75 2.85
CA PRO A 40 9.54 19.50 2.74
C PRO A 40 8.38 18.81 3.46
N LYS A 41 8.36 17.50 3.47
CA LYS A 41 7.31 16.70 4.15
C LYS A 41 7.36 16.87 5.67
N GLN A 42 8.53 16.97 6.25
CA GLN A 42 8.71 17.18 7.71
C GLN A 42 8.39 18.60 8.13
N SER A 43 8.54 19.55 7.22
CA SER A 43 8.32 20.99 7.46
C SER A 43 6.94 21.47 7.03
N LYS A 44 6.04 20.57 6.64
CA LYS A 44 4.70 20.93 6.13
C LYS A 44 3.90 21.72 7.17
N GLY A 45 3.50 22.94 6.79
CA GLY A 45 2.78 23.86 7.67
C GLY A 45 3.66 24.77 8.53
N GLN A 46 4.99 24.69 8.39
CA GLN A 46 5.94 25.63 9.00
C GLN A 46 6.60 26.50 7.93
N SER A 47 7.03 27.69 8.31
CA SER A 47 7.77 28.57 7.40
C SER A 47 9.13 27.93 7.05
N GLN A 48 9.34 27.64 5.76
CA GLN A 48 10.55 26.97 5.27
C GLN A 48 11.71 27.95 5.02
N TYR A 49 11.43 29.23 4.99
CA TYR A 49 12.44 30.29 4.77
C TYR A 49 13.32 30.06 3.53
N GLY A 50 12.74 29.56 2.43
CA GLY A 50 13.48 29.27 1.19
C GLY A 50 14.44 28.09 1.32
N ARG A 51 14.06 27.04 2.06
CA ARG A 51 14.86 25.81 2.26
C ARG A 51 13.96 24.60 2.24
N ASP A 52 13.89 23.96 1.11
CA ASP A 52 13.07 22.75 0.97
C ASP A 52 13.78 21.55 1.57
N VAL A 53 15.09 21.40 1.31
CA VAL A 53 15.90 20.33 1.87
C VAL A 53 17.15 20.88 2.55
N ILE A 54 17.45 20.35 3.72
CA ILE A 54 18.66 20.69 4.48
C ILE A 54 19.45 19.43 4.69
N ALA A 55 20.74 19.45 4.36
CA ALA A 55 21.61 18.31 4.51
C ALA A 55 23.06 18.70 4.88
N VAL A 56 23.80 17.79 5.48
CA VAL A 56 25.22 17.97 5.79
C VAL A 56 26.05 16.92 5.07
N LYS A 57 27.24 17.35 4.66
CA LYS A 57 28.25 16.47 4.06
C LYS A 57 29.66 16.98 4.37
N ARG A 58 30.59 16.05 4.53
CA ARG A 58 31.99 16.41 4.64
C ARG A 58 32.63 16.45 3.25
N GLU A 59 33.00 17.65 2.79
CA GLU A 59 33.68 17.85 1.51
C GLU A 59 35.10 18.27 1.73
N LYS A 60 36.08 17.59 1.11
CA LYS A 60 37.49 17.89 1.22
C LYS A 60 37.99 18.10 2.67
N GLY A 61 37.39 17.34 3.60
CA GLY A 61 37.75 17.42 5.02
C GLY A 61 36.96 18.47 5.82
N ILE A 62 36.15 19.33 5.20
CA ILE A 62 35.37 20.41 5.81
C ILE A 62 33.93 19.95 5.95
N ASN A 63 33.33 20.09 7.14
CA ASN A 63 31.91 19.87 7.36
C ASN A 63 31.13 21.02 6.74
N THR A 64 30.21 20.70 5.84
CA THR A 64 29.44 21.70 5.09
C THR A 64 27.95 21.46 5.27
N LEU A 65 27.21 22.52 5.59
CA LEU A 65 25.77 22.55 5.63
C LEU A 65 25.26 23.04 4.26
N PHE A 66 24.44 22.20 3.63
CA PHE A 66 23.81 22.50 2.35
C PHE A 66 22.35 22.88 2.57
N LEU A 67 21.95 23.98 1.97
CA LEU A 67 20.61 24.53 2.01
C LEU A 67 20.08 24.54 0.57
N PHE A 68 19.14 23.62 0.29
CA PHE A 68 18.59 23.43 -1.04
C PHE A 68 17.22 24.08 -1.17
N GLU A 69 17.06 24.89 -2.19
CA GLU A 69 15.77 25.38 -2.69
C GLU A 69 15.42 24.65 -3.98
N LEU A 70 14.26 24.01 -4.03
CA LEU A 70 13.81 23.22 -5.15
C LEU A 70 12.75 23.96 -5.94
N LYS A 71 12.87 23.93 -7.28
CA LYS A 71 11.82 24.39 -8.19
C LYS A 71 11.61 23.36 -9.29
N GLY A 72 10.40 22.82 -9.36
CA GLY A 72 9.98 21.84 -10.36
C GLY A 72 9.07 22.47 -11.41
N PHE A 73 9.42 22.36 -12.68
CA PHE A 73 8.67 22.98 -13.77
C PHE A 73 8.11 21.92 -14.73
N ARG A 74 6.79 21.87 -14.83
CA ARG A 74 6.07 20.94 -15.72
C ARG A 74 6.18 21.35 -17.19
N ALA A 75 6.41 22.62 -17.47
CA ALA A 75 6.39 23.15 -18.84
C ALA A 75 7.26 24.38 -19.00
N LYS A 76 8.56 24.26 -18.82
CA LYS A 76 9.50 25.32 -19.20
C LYS A 76 9.72 26.45 -18.17
N ASP A 77 10.92 26.71 -17.98
CA ASP A 77 11.68 27.95 -17.97
C ASP A 77 11.35 28.93 -16.85
N ILE A 78 12.32 29.01 -15.97
CA ILE A 78 12.42 30.11 -15.03
C ILE A 78 12.54 31.38 -15.83
N ASN A 79 11.58 32.27 -15.65
CA ASN A 79 11.52 33.60 -16.26
C ASN A 79 11.65 34.71 -15.24
N ASP A 80 11.75 35.93 -15.68
CA ASP A 80 11.90 37.11 -14.79
C ASP A 80 10.77 37.23 -13.78
N LYS A 81 9.56 36.77 -14.09
CA LYS A 81 8.45 36.74 -13.16
C LYS A 81 8.71 35.76 -12.01
N SER A 82 9.05 34.51 -12.31
CA SER A 82 9.33 33.50 -11.28
C SER A 82 10.59 33.79 -10.46
N LEU A 83 11.51 34.61 -10.96
CA LEU A 83 12.64 35.13 -10.20
C LEU A 83 12.25 36.18 -9.19
N ASN A 84 11.40 37.16 -9.58
CA ASN A 84 11.18 38.40 -8.86
C ASN A 84 9.80 38.57 -8.22
N GLU A 85 8.87 37.60 -8.41
CA GLU A 85 7.55 37.66 -7.74
C GLU A 85 7.68 37.53 -6.22
N THR A 86 6.66 37.93 -5.49
CA THR A 86 6.53 37.67 -4.05
C THR A 86 6.55 36.13 -3.84
N ASP A 87 7.43 35.65 -2.98
CA ASP A 87 7.79 34.24 -2.83
C ASP A 87 8.58 33.65 -4.03
N GLY A 88 9.11 34.47 -4.89
CA GLY A 88 9.98 34.07 -6.00
C GLY A 88 11.36 33.59 -5.53
N LEU A 89 12.13 33.04 -6.47
CA LEU A 89 13.43 32.42 -6.16
C LEU A 89 14.39 33.36 -5.43
N ILE A 90 14.48 34.64 -5.86
CA ILE A 90 15.41 35.60 -5.27
C ILE A 90 15.07 35.87 -3.81
N GLU A 91 13.79 36.03 -3.49
CA GLU A 91 13.33 36.24 -2.12
C GLU A 91 13.55 35.01 -1.25
N SER A 92 13.23 33.83 -1.76
CA SER A 92 13.49 32.54 -1.10
C SER A 92 14.97 32.36 -0.76
N MET A 93 15.87 32.62 -1.70
CA MET A 93 17.32 32.47 -1.48
C MET A 93 17.85 33.51 -0.50
N ARG A 94 17.31 34.74 -0.48
CA ARG A 94 17.62 35.75 0.54
C ARG A 94 17.16 35.30 1.92
N ALA A 95 15.93 34.81 2.03
CA ALA A 95 15.40 34.27 3.28
C ALA A 95 16.27 33.10 3.79
N SER A 96 16.67 32.21 2.90
CA SER A 96 17.56 31.10 3.23
C SER A 96 18.91 31.58 3.78
N LYS A 97 19.49 32.62 3.19
CA LYS A 97 20.77 33.21 3.63
C LYS A 97 20.66 33.92 4.99
N ASN A 98 19.59 34.70 5.17
CA ASN A 98 19.44 35.59 6.32
C ASN A 98 18.86 34.90 7.57
N THR A 99 18.29 33.72 7.44
CA THR A 99 17.74 32.96 8.57
C THR A 99 18.69 31.89 9.05
N LEU A 100 19.04 31.89 10.33
CA LEU A 100 19.93 30.88 10.91
C LEU A 100 19.18 29.54 11.04
N TYR A 101 19.82 28.45 10.58
CA TYR A 101 19.34 27.09 10.85
C TYR A 101 20.13 26.48 12.02
N ARG A 102 19.39 25.88 12.96
CA ARG A 102 19.94 25.18 14.12
C ARG A 102 19.31 23.81 14.23
N ASP A 103 20.11 22.81 14.58
CA ASP A 103 19.66 21.45 14.88
C ASP A 103 20.38 20.99 16.14
N ALA A 104 19.61 20.75 17.20
CA ALA A 104 20.15 20.34 18.50
C ALA A 104 20.83 18.94 18.45
N SER A 105 20.58 18.14 17.41
CA SER A 105 21.20 16.83 17.23
C SER A 105 22.62 16.89 16.66
N ILE A 106 23.05 18.08 16.18
CA ILE A 106 24.38 18.27 15.57
C ILE A 106 25.13 19.32 16.37
N PRO A 107 26.10 18.92 17.21
CA PRO A 107 27.00 19.85 17.87
C PRO A 107 27.76 20.69 16.86
N ASP A 108 27.97 21.97 17.20
CA ASP A 108 28.81 22.91 16.43
C ASP A 108 28.35 23.16 14.99
N LEU A 109 27.06 22.94 14.65
CA LEU A 109 26.53 23.17 13.31
C LEU A 109 26.74 24.60 12.82
N ASP A 110 26.82 25.56 13.75
CA ASP A 110 27.07 26.98 13.45
C ASP A 110 28.49 27.20 12.87
N THR A 111 29.45 26.28 13.10
CA THR A 111 30.83 26.33 12.57
C THR A 111 30.95 25.75 11.17
N TYR A 112 29.92 25.07 10.66
CA TYR A 112 29.96 24.44 9.35
C TYR A 112 29.99 25.49 8.24
N ALA A 113 30.79 25.24 7.21
CA ALA A 113 30.71 26.00 5.99
C ALA A 113 29.29 25.91 5.41
N ARG A 114 28.78 26.97 4.81
CA ARG A 114 27.43 27.00 4.25
C ARG A 114 27.47 27.05 2.74
N LYS A 115 26.68 26.19 2.11
CA LYS A 115 26.41 26.22 0.67
C LYS A 115 24.92 26.36 0.41
N TYR A 116 24.57 27.23 -0.48
CA TYR A 116 23.21 27.50 -0.95
C TYR A 116 23.09 26.91 -2.34
N VAL A 117 22.13 26.01 -2.53
CA VAL A 117 21.99 25.27 -3.78
C VAL A 117 20.60 25.47 -4.34
N PHE A 118 20.54 26.07 -5.51
CA PHE A 118 19.33 26.17 -6.29
C PHE A 118 19.19 24.94 -7.20
N VAL A 119 18.13 24.18 -7.00
CA VAL A 119 17.83 22.94 -7.71
C VAL A 119 16.61 23.15 -8.58
N HIS A 120 16.73 22.88 -9.88
CA HIS A 120 15.60 22.98 -10.79
C HIS A 120 15.69 21.96 -11.94
N ASN A 121 14.55 21.40 -12.33
CA ASN A 121 14.46 20.43 -13.40
C ASN A 121 13.94 21.00 -14.75
N GLY A 122 13.89 22.33 -14.85
CA GLY A 122 13.59 23.07 -16.09
C GLY A 122 14.80 23.82 -16.66
N TYR A 123 14.53 24.77 -17.52
CA TYR A 123 15.53 25.66 -18.10
C TYR A 123 15.32 27.10 -17.57
N ILE A 124 16.33 27.93 -17.68
CA ILE A 124 16.21 29.36 -17.41
C ILE A 124 16.12 30.06 -18.76
N GLU A 125 15.13 30.92 -18.92
CA GLU A 125 15.01 31.77 -20.11
C GLU A 125 16.25 32.64 -20.29
N ALA A 126 16.72 32.77 -21.53
CA ALA A 126 17.98 33.49 -21.82
C ALA A 126 18.03 34.92 -21.23
N ASN A 127 16.90 35.62 -21.21
CA ASN A 127 16.78 36.95 -20.64
C ASN A 127 16.93 36.97 -19.10
N SER A 128 16.56 35.90 -18.45
CA SER A 128 16.56 35.79 -16.97
C SER A 128 17.89 35.28 -16.41
N VAL A 129 18.78 34.78 -17.26
CA VAL A 129 20.13 34.34 -16.84
C VAL A 129 20.92 35.51 -16.29
N ALA A 130 20.92 36.65 -16.96
CA ALA A 130 21.67 37.83 -16.52
C ALA A 130 21.14 38.38 -15.17
N THR A 131 19.84 38.35 -14.95
CA THR A 131 19.20 38.75 -13.69
C THR A 131 19.64 37.83 -12.55
N LEU A 132 19.64 36.48 -12.78
CA LEU A 132 20.07 35.54 -11.77
C LEU A 132 21.57 35.65 -11.49
N ASP A 133 22.42 35.82 -12.49
CA ASP A 133 23.87 35.96 -12.34
C ASP A 133 24.21 37.27 -11.58
N GLY A 134 23.50 38.37 -11.86
CA GLY A 134 23.61 39.61 -11.12
C GLY A 134 23.25 39.44 -9.64
N PHE A 135 22.14 38.76 -9.37
CA PHE A 135 21.73 38.43 -8.00
C PHE A 135 22.79 37.58 -7.29
N VAL A 136 23.27 36.49 -7.91
CA VAL A 136 24.26 35.60 -7.31
C VAL A 136 25.56 36.31 -7.01
N SER A 137 26.05 37.16 -7.94
CA SER A 137 27.31 37.90 -7.73
C SER A 137 27.22 38.93 -6.58
N THR A 138 26.04 39.49 -6.37
CA THR A 138 25.80 40.48 -5.31
C THR A 138 25.57 39.81 -3.95
N GLU A 139 24.71 38.79 -3.91
CA GLU A 139 24.30 38.19 -2.63
C GLU A 139 25.28 37.11 -2.14
N PHE A 140 26.02 36.43 -3.03
CA PHE A 140 26.91 35.32 -2.69
C PHE A 140 28.38 35.57 -3.14
N PRO A 141 29.02 36.66 -2.67
CA PRO A 141 30.38 37.03 -3.08
C PRO A 141 31.43 35.99 -2.65
N GLU A 142 31.12 35.17 -1.64
CA GLU A 142 31.99 34.06 -1.16
C GLU A 142 31.99 32.86 -2.08
N LYS A 143 31.29 32.91 -3.21
CA LYS A 143 31.13 31.80 -4.17
C LYS A 143 30.60 30.50 -3.54
N ASN A 144 29.75 30.64 -2.53
CA ASN A 144 29.11 29.54 -1.81
C ASN A 144 27.68 29.24 -2.32
N PHE A 145 27.34 29.71 -3.52
CA PHE A 145 26.13 29.39 -4.25
C PHE A 145 26.43 28.40 -5.39
N GLU A 146 25.57 27.39 -5.52
CA GLU A 146 25.60 26.44 -6.63
C GLU A 146 24.22 26.35 -7.31
N ARG A 147 24.23 26.08 -8.61
CA ARG A 147 23.03 25.79 -9.38
C ARG A 147 23.06 24.37 -9.91
N TRP A 148 22.06 23.58 -9.56
CA TRP A 148 21.86 22.23 -10.07
C TRP A 148 20.64 22.21 -10.99
N GLY A 149 20.85 22.52 -12.27
CA GLY A 149 19.83 22.49 -13.31
C GLY A 149 19.63 21.09 -13.85
N LEU A 150 18.70 20.97 -14.82
CA LEU A 150 18.26 19.70 -15.42
C LEU A 150 19.42 18.79 -15.86
N ASP A 151 20.43 19.33 -16.53
CA ASP A 151 21.57 18.53 -17.01
C ASP A 151 22.40 17.99 -15.84
N LYS A 152 22.65 18.81 -14.82
CA LYS A 152 23.35 18.36 -13.61
C LYS A 152 22.53 17.35 -12.82
N LEU A 153 21.24 17.54 -12.68
CA LEU A 153 20.35 16.56 -12.07
C LEU A 153 20.36 15.26 -12.87
N THR A 154 20.28 15.31 -14.20
CA THR A 154 20.37 14.13 -15.06
C THR A 154 21.66 13.34 -14.83
N GLU A 155 22.80 14.02 -14.74
CA GLU A 155 24.09 13.40 -14.42
C GLU A 155 24.06 12.71 -13.04
N LEU A 156 23.60 13.45 -12.00
CA LEU A 156 23.55 12.95 -10.64
C LEU A 156 22.56 11.79 -10.48
N PHE A 157 21.38 11.90 -11.03
CA PHE A 157 20.40 10.81 -11.05
C PHE A 157 20.94 9.60 -11.79
N SER A 158 21.52 9.80 -12.99
CA SER A 158 22.14 8.71 -13.75
C SER A 158 23.24 8.02 -12.98
N LYS A 159 24.02 8.77 -12.23
CA LYS A 159 25.18 8.26 -11.49
C LYS A 159 24.80 7.57 -10.18
N TYR A 160 23.91 8.14 -9.40
CA TYR A 160 23.69 7.71 -8.01
C TYR A 160 22.39 6.95 -7.80
N LEU A 161 21.39 7.15 -8.64
CA LEU A 161 20.11 6.43 -8.54
C LEU A 161 19.91 5.40 -9.66
N PHE A 162 20.52 5.61 -10.84
CA PHE A 162 20.29 4.78 -12.02
C PHE A 162 21.50 3.96 -12.46
N GLU A 163 22.63 4.12 -11.81
CA GLU A 163 23.88 3.59 -12.38
C GLU A 163 24.06 2.08 -12.30
N GLU A 164 23.34 1.35 -11.47
CA GLU A 164 23.68 -0.06 -11.30
C GLU A 164 22.53 -1.08 -11.39
N THR A 165 21.23 -0.70 -11.49
CA THR A 165 20.22 -1.75 -11.32
C THR A 165 19.08 -1.80 -12.33
N ILE A 166 18.37 -0.71 -12.63
CA ILE A 166 17.22 -0.79 -13.54
C ILE A 166 17.60 -0.71 -15.00
N LEU A 167 18.63 0.07 -15.32
CA LEU A 167 18.96 0.42 -16.70
C LEU A 167 20.20 -0.29 -17.22
N THR A 168 20.96 -1.00 -16.40
CA THR A 168 22.13 -1.78 -16.82
C THR A 168 21.79 -3.24 -17.11
N ASP A 169 20.78 -3.81 -16.43
CA ASP A 169 20.23 -5.10 -16.81
C ASP A 169 19.22 -4.90 -17.96
N SER A 170 19.54 -5.45 -19.14
CA SER A 170 18.73 -5.28 -20.35
C SER A 170 17.30 -5.82 -20.19
N GLU A 171 17.11 -6.86 -19.39
CA GLU A 171 15.81 -7.46 -19.13
C GLU A 171 14.96 -6.57 -18.23
N SER A 172 15.51 -6.07 -17.13
CA SER A 172 14.84 -5.09 -16.26
C SER A 172 14.41 -3.84 -17.03
N TYR A 173 15.28 -3.36 -17.93
CA TYR A 173 14.94 -2.21 -18.78
C TYR A 173 13.78 -2.52 -19.73
N ARG A 174 13.81 -3.70 -20.36
CA ARG A 174 12.75 -4.15 -21.28
C ARG A 174 11.41 -4.28 -20.56
N LEU A 175 11.39 -4.93 -19.40
CA LEU A 175 10.20 -5.09 -18.56
C LEU A 175 9.66 -3.74 -18.11
N PHE A 176 10.52 -2.87 -17.60
CA PHE A 176 10.11 -1.56 -17.11
C PHE A 176 9.49 -0.69 -18.23
N LYS A 177 10.11 -0.69 -19.42
CA LYS A 177 9.55 0.01 -20.58
C LYS A 177 8.17 -0.55 -20.96
N LYS A 178 8.00 -1.87 -20.92
CA LYS A 178 6.72 -2.54 -21.20
C LYS A 178 5.66 -2.17 -20.17
N VAL A 179 6.01 -2.17 -18.87
CA VAL A 179 5.14 -1.70 -17.79
C VAL A 179 4.62 -0.30 -18.07
N LEU A 180 5.50 0.65 -18.41
CA LEU A 180 5.10 2.03 -18.64
C LEU A 180 4.21 2.22 -19.88
N VAL A 181 4.47 1.47 -20.94
CA VAL A 181 3.69 1.54 -22.20
C VAL A 181 2.29 0.93 -22.04
N LEU A 182 2.18 -0.15 -21.26
CA LEU A 182 0.93 -0.88 -21.07
C LEU A 182 0.16 -0.48 -19.82
N LEU A 183 0.63 0.51 -19.07
CA LEU A 183 0.12 0.85 -17.74
C LEU A 183 -1.41 1.08 -17.72
N ASP A 184 -1.92 1.78 -18.73
CA ASP A 184 -3.34 2.15 -18.86
C ASP A 184 -4.04 1.39 -20.00
N SER A 185 -3.49 0.26 -20.43
CA SER A 185 -4.10 -0.56 -21.49
C SER A 185 -5.24 -1.40 -20.94
N GLU A 186 -6.39 -1.40 -21.63
CA GLU A 186 -7.51 -2.25 -21.28
C GLU A 186 -7.12 -3.74 -21.22
N GLY A 187 -7.53 -4.44 -20.15
CA GLY A 187 -7.26 -5.86 -19.96
C GLY A 187 -5.81 -6.19 -19.60
N ASN A 188 -4.98 -5.21 -19.24
CA ASN A 188 -3.65 -5.46 -18.71
C ASN A 188 -3.76 -6.20 -17.37
N ASP A 189 -3.08 -7.34 -17.26
CA ASP A 189 -3.03 -8.16 -16.03
C ASP A 189 -1.89 -7.75 -15.08
N TYR A 190 -1.12 -6.75 -15.45
CA TYR A 190 0.05 -6.25 -14.72
C TYR A 190 1.14 -7.29 -14.40
N SER A 191 1.15 -8.43 -15.11
CA SER A 191 2.15 -9.48 -14.94
C SER A 191 3.58 -9.00 -15.18
N ASP A 192 3.75 -7.98 -16.04
CA ASP A 192 5.06 -7.35 -16.30
C ASP A 192 5.59 -6.60 -15.07
N ILE A 193 4.72 -6.03 -14.22
CA ILE A 193 5.12 -5.43 -12.94
C ILE A 193 5.65 -6.52 -12.01
N VAL A 194 4.95 -7.65 -11.90
CA VAL A 194 5.38 -8.79 -11.09
C VAL A 194 6.74 -9.28 -11.57
N SER A 195 6.89 -9.51 -12.88
CA SER A 195 8.14 -9.96 -13.49
C SER A 195 9.30 -8.99 -13.25
N LEU A 196 9.04 -7.68 -13.31
CA LEU A 196 10.06 -6.65 -13.05
C LEU A 196 10.55 -6.70 -11.60
N VAL A 197 9.64 -6.82 -10.64
CA VAL A 197 9.97 -6.90 -9.21
C VAL A 197 10.71 -8.22 -8.90
N GLU A 198 10.25 -9.34 -9.43
CA GLU A 198 10.91 -10.64 -9.28
C GLU A 198 12.33 -10.62 -9.86
N ARG A 199 12.51 -9.96 -11.00
CA ARG A 199 13.84 -9.78 -11.59
C ARG A 199 14.79 -9.00 -10.66
N GLN A 200 14.31 -7.97 -9.94
CA GLN A 200 15.15 -7.27 -8.95
C GLN A 200 15.54 -8.19 -7.79
N ILE A 201 14.65 -9.08 -7.36
CA ILE A 201 14.93 -10.07 -6.32
C ILE A 201 15.95 -11.10 -6.81
N GLU A 202 15.82 -11.60 -8.03
CA GLU A 202 16.81 -12.50 -8.63
C GLU A 202 18.21 -11.88 -8.70
N LEU A 203 18.29 -10.60 -9.10
CA LEU A 203 19.56 -9.88 -9.18
C LEU A 203 20.24 -9.79 -7.81
N VAL A 204 19.49 -9.46 -6.76
CA VAL A 204 20.05 -9.42 -5.41
C VAL A 204 20.40 -10.81 -4.88
N ASP A 205 19.62 -11.84 -5.23
CA ASP A 205 19.86 -13.23 -4.83
C ASP A 205 21.06 -13.87 -5.53
N SER A 206 21.45 -13.36 -6.70
CA SER A 206 22.68 -13.80 -7.38
C SER A 206 23.95 -13.54 -6.56
N HIS A 207 23.90 -12.64 -5.58
CA HIS A 207 25.01 -12.33 -4.70
C HIS A 207 25.05 -13.28 -3.51
N LYS A 208 26.10 -14.10 -3.40
CA LYS A 208 26.30 -15.04 -2.28
C LYS A 208 26.33 -14.33 -0.92
N THR A 209 26.93 -13.14 -0.88
CA THR A 209 27.02 -12.31 0.33
C THR A 209 26.49 -10.91 0.01
N LEU A 210 25.54 -10.44 0.81
CA LEU A 210 24.99 -9.10 0.65
C LEU A 210 25.90 -8.07 1.31
N SER A 211 26.44 -7.16 0.52
CA SER A 211 27.09 -5.97 1.05
C SER A 211 26.04 -4.93 1.45
N LYS A 212 26.37 -4.05 2.40
CA LYS A 212 25.50 -2.91 2.75
C LYS A 212 25.13 -2.07 1.51
N ARG A 213 26.04 -1.93 0.55
CA ARG A 213 25.80 -1.20 -0.70
C ARG A 213 24.78 -1.94 -1.57
N THR A 214 24.87 -3.26 -1.68
CA THR A 214 23.91 -4.08 -2.44
C THR A 214 22.51 -3.99 -1.83
N GLU A 215 22.41 -4.09 -0.49
CA GLU A 215 21.13 -3.92 0.22
C GLU A 215 20.53 -2.54 -0.05
N LEU A 216 21.31 -1.47 0.15
CA LEU A 216 20.87 -0.10 -0.11
C LEU A 216 20.38 0.08 -1.56
N ASN A 217 21.13 -0.45 -2.54
CA ASN A 217 20.78 -0.34 -3.96
C ASN A 217 19.48 -1.07 -4.26
N PHE A 218 19.29 -2.27 -3.74
CA PHE A 218 18.09 -3.06 -3.92
C PHE A 218 16.82 -2.32 -3.45
N PHE A 219 16.81 -1.88 -2.19
CA PHE A 219 15.65 -1.17 -1.64
C PHE A 219 15.38 0.17 -2.34
N ALA A 220 16.42 0.91 -2.71
CA ALA A 220 16.25 2.17 -3.43
C ALA A 220 15.74 1.96 -4.86
N THR A 221 16.16 0.89 -5.53
CA THR A 221 15.66 0.52 -6.86
C THR A 221 14.17 0.22 -6.84
N LEU A 222 13.72 -0.56 -5.85
CA LEU A 222 12.29 -0.87 -5.70
C LEU A 222 11.45 0.39 -5.44
N ARG A 223 11.94 1.28 -4.58
CA ARG A 223 11.27 2.57 -4.32
C ARG A 223 11.20 3.43 -5.58
N LEU A 224 12.23 3.42 -6.38
CA LEU A 224 12.27 4.17 -7.64
C LEU A 224 11.26 3.61 -8.65
N ILE A 225 11.19 2.28 -8.81
CA ILE A 225 10.19 1.63 -9.66
C ILE A 225 8.78 2.06 -9.23
N GLY A 226 8.45 1.93 -7.95
CA GLY A 226 7.16 2.34 -7.41
C GLY A 226 6.85 3.82 -7.63
N GLY A 227 7.83 4.71 -7.44
CA GLY A 227 7.68 6.15 -7.68
C GLY A 227 7.42 6.50 -9.13
N MET A 228 8.11 5.83 -10.06
CA MET A 228 7.91 6.06 -11.49
C MET A 228 6.56 5.53 -11.97
N VAL A 229 6.15 4.34 -11.53
CA VAL A 229 4.83 3.79 -11.87
C VAL A 229 3.72 4.69 -11.31
N TYR A 230 3.88 5.19 -10.07
CA TYR A 230 2.92 6.14 -9.50
C TYR A 230 2.79 7.42 -10.34
N TYR A 231 3.92 8.00 -10.77
CA TYR A 231 3.91 9.20 -11.59
C TYR A 231 3.10 9.02 -12.89
N TYR A 232 3.37 7.94 -13.63
CA TYR A 232 2.65 7.66 -14.89
C TYR A 232 1.18 7.30 -14.65
N ALA A 233 0.87 6.59 -13.56
CA ALA A 233 -0.50 6.25 -13.16
C ALA A 233 -1.31 7.51 -12.76
N GLU A 234 -0.66 8.48 -12.10
CA GLU A 234 -1.28 9.77 -11.75
C GLU A 234 -1.55 10.61 -13.01
N ASP A 235 -0.63 10.63 -13.97
CA ASP A 235 -0.79 11.37 -15.24
C ASP A 235 -1.92 10.76 -16.11
N ALA A 236 -2.08 9.43 -16.06
CA ALA A 236 -3.18 8.70 -16.72
C ALA A 236 -4.51 8.79 -15.96
N ASP A 237 -4.55 9.46 -14.80
CA ASP A 237 -5.70 9.52 -13.88
C ASP A 237 -6.19 8.16 -13.37
N ASN A 238 -5.37 7.12 -13.46
CA ASN A 238 -5.64 5.75 -13.04
C ASN A 238 -4.59 5.26 -12.03
N LEU A 239 -4.89 5.34 -10.74
CA LEU A 239 -3.94 4.96 -9.67
C LEU A 239 -3.90 3.46 -9.36
N TYR A 240 -4.78 2.65 -9.94
CA TYR A 240 -4.80 1.21 -9.67
C TYR A 240 -3.47 0.50 -10.02
N PRO A 241 -2.82 0.77 -11.18
CA PRO A 241 -1.51 0.18 -11.48
C PRO A 241 -0.42 0.55 -10.47
N ALA A 242 -0.46 1.77 -9.95
CA ALA A 242 0.50 2.21 -8.92
C ALA A 242 0.28 1.47 -7.60
N LYS A 243 -0.99 1.31 -7.17
CA LYS A 243 -1.35 0.50 -6.02
C LYS A 243 -0.87 -0.94 -6.20
N PHE A 244 -1.20 -1.58 -7.31
CA PHE A 244 -0.80 -2.94 -7.62
C PHE A 244 0.74 -3.10 -7.62
N CYS A 245 1.46 -2.14 -8.21
CA CYS A 245 2.93 -2.13 -8.21
C CYS A 245 3.50 -2.08 -6.80
N MET A 246 2.98 -1.18 -5.96
CA MET A 246 3.47 -1.05 -4.58
C MET A 246 3.12 -2.26 -3.73
N ASP A 247 1.95 -2.86 -3.91
CA ASP A 247 1.56 -4.11 -3.25
C ASP A 247 2.51 -5.24 -3.62
N THR A 248 2.81 -5.37 -4.92
CA THR A 248 3.77 -6.35 -5.43
C THR A 248 5.16 -6.13 -4.84
N ILE A 249 5.66 -4.89 -4.83
CA ILE A 249 6.97 -4.55 -4.26
C ILE A 249 7.03 -4.91 -2.78
N VAL A 250 6.05 -4.50 -2.00
CA VAL A 250 6.00 -4.74 -0.55
C VAL A 250 5.96 -6.24 -0.25
N LEU A 251 5.04 -6.98 -0.88
CA LEU A 251 4.85 -8.41 -0.60
C LEU A 251 6.05 -9.25 -1.03
N LYS A 252 6.53 -9.05 -2.25
CA LYS A 252 7.68 -9.82 -2.78
C LYS A 252 8.96 -9.52 -1.98
N THR A 253 9.15 -8.25 -1.58
CA THR A 253 10.30 -7.87 -0.76
C THR A 253 10.20 -8.45 0.64
N TRP A 254 9.03 -8.41 1.28
CA TRP A 254 8.84 -9.01 2.59
C TRP A 254 9.02 -10.53 2.55
N GLY A 255 8.47 -11.20 1.55
CA GLY A 255 8.70 -12.63 1.32
C GLY A 255 10.18 -12.96 1.13
N TRP A 256 10.95 -12.11 0.43
CA TRP A 256 12.40 -12.24 0.32
C TRP A 256 13.11 -12.08 1.68
N ILE A 257 12.70 -11.10 2.49
CA ILE A 257 13.23 -10.88 3.85
C ILE A 257 13.01 -12.13 4.72
N LEU A 258 11.79 -12.69 4.71
CA LEU A 258 11.44 -13.89 5.47
C LEU A 258 12.24 -15.13 5.04
N ARG A 259 12.36 -15.38 3.72
CA ARG A 259 13.15 -16.52 3.20
C ARG A 259 14.62 -16.43 3.59
N ARG A 260 15.16 -15.22 3.70
CA ARG A 260 16.55 -14.99 4.13
C ARG A 260 16.72 -14.86 5.63
N ARG A 261 15.68 -14.98 6.43
CA ARG A 261 15.69 -14.82 7.89
C ARG A 261 16.29 -13.47 8.32
N LEU A 262 15.84 -12.39 7.67
CA LEU A 262 16.35 -11.03 7.89
C LEU A 262 15.35 -10.14 8.65
N GLU A 263 14.18 -10.65 9.00
CA GLU A 263 13.05 -9.93 9.61
C GLU A 263 13.40 -9.27 10.95
N ASP A 264 14.37 -9.80 11.68
CA ASP A 264 14.80 -9.24 12.97
C ASP A 264 15.94 -8.21 12.85
N LYS A 265 16.54 -8.07 11.66
CA LYS A 265 17.64 -7.13 11.44
C LYS A 265 17.13 -5.68 11.36
N SER A 266 17.45 -4.86 12.37
CA SER A 266 17.07 -3.44 12.43
C SER A 266 17.48 -2.67 11.16
N ALA A 267 18.67 -2.93 10.60
CA ALA A 267 19.14 -2.29 9.38
C ALA A 267 18.20 -2.57 8.18
N ILE A 268 17.73 -3.81 8.04
CA ILE A 268 16.80 -4.20 6.97
C ILE A 268 15.43 -3.57 7.18
N LYS A 269 14.91 -3.57 8.42
CA LYS A 269 13.65 -2.87 8.76
C LYS A 269 13.72 -1.39 8.40
N THR A 270 14.85 -0.73 8.69
CA THR A 270 15.08 0.69 8.36
C THR A 270 15.05 0.94 6.85
N LEU A 271 15.55 0.00 6.04
CA LEU A 271 15.52 0.12 4.58
C LEU A 271 14.15 -0.23 3.97
N PHE A 272 13.43 -1.16 4.58
CA PHE A 272 12.13 -1.62 4.11
C PHE A 272 10.99 -0.66 4.48
N PHE A 273 11.00 -0.10 5.68
CA PHE A 273 9.93 0.76 6.18
C PHE A 273 9.58 1.94 5.24
N PRO A 274 10.54 2.64 4.59
CA PRO A 274 10.22 3.67 3.60
C PRO A 274 9.44 3.18 2.37
N ILE A 275 9.57 1.89 1.99
CA ILE A 275 8.76 1.29 0.92
C ILE A 275 7.30 1.18 1.39
N VAL A 276 7.09 0.73 2.63
CA VAL A 276 5.74 0.65 3.23
C VAL A 276 5.11 2.03 3.31
N VAL A 277 5.85 3.05 3.76
CA VAL A 277 5.34 4.44 3.81
C VAL A 277 4.96 4.93 2.41
N GLN A 278 5.74 4.61 1.39
CA GLN A 278 5.42 4.95 0.00
C GLN A 278 4.14 4.25 -0.47
N GLN A 279 3.98 2.96 -0.17
CA GLN A 279 2.76 2.21 -0.46
C GLN A 279 1.53 2.87 0.18
N LEU A 280 1.60 3.19 1.47
CA LEU A 280 0.49 3.82 2.18
C LEU A 280 0.14 5.21 1.62
N SER A 281 1.12 5.96 1.12
CA SER A 281 0.87 7.22 0.43
C SER A 281 0.13 7.02 -0.90
N VAL A 282 0.43 5.92 -1.62
CA VAL A 282 -0.31 5.54 -2.84
C VAL A 282 -1.75 5.11 -2.50
N TYR A 283 -1.94 4.34 -1.42
CA TYR A 283 -3.26 3.97 -0.93
C TYR A 283 -4.10 5.19 -0.56
N GLU A 284 -3.52 6.15 0.17
CA GLU A 284 -4.19 7.40 0.52
C GLU A 284 -4.68 8.14 -0.73
N ALA A 285 -3.82 8.29 -1.74
CA ALA A 285 -4.17 8.95 -3.00
C ALA A 285 -5.25 8.16 -3.77
N TYR A 286 -5.13 6.84 -3.85
CA TYR A 286 -6.07 5.96 -4.52
C TYR A 286 -7.45 5.98 -3.86
N LEU A 287 -7.51 5.79 -2.54
CA LEU A 287 -8.76 5.78 -1.78
C LEU A 287 -9.46 7.13 -1.83
N ASN A 288 -8.73 8.24 -1.74
CA ASN A 288 -9.30 9.58 -1.81
C ASN A 288 -10.03 9.85 -3.13
N LYS A 289 -9.62 9.25 -4.26
CA LYS A 289 -10.35 9.36 -5.53
C LYS A 289 -11.71 8.66 -5.51
N ILE A 290 -11.84 7.60 -4.71
CA ILE A 290 -13.06 6.76 -4.65
C ILE A 290 -14.00 7.25 -3.55
N LEU A 291 -13.44 7.80 -2.45
CA LEU A 291 -14.22 8.20 -1.27
C LEU A 291 -15.35 9.19 -1.58
N GLU A 292 -15.20 10.06 -2.58
CA GLU A 292 -16.26 10.98 -2.99
C GLU A 292 -17.52 10.21 -3.45
N ALA A 293 -17.34 9.15 -4.26
CA ALA A 293 -18.44 8.31 -4.74
C ALA A 293 -19.15 7.58 -3.59
N THR A 294 -18.42 7.21 -2.52
CA THR A 294 -18.99 6.48 -1.39
C THR A 294 -20.00 7.27 -0.57
N SER A 295 -19.97 8.60 -0.65
CA SER A 295 -20.87 9.49 0.08
C SER A 295 -22.31 9.49 -0.47
N PHE A 296 -22.51 9.03 -1.70
CA PHE A 296 -23.82 8.94 -2.34
C PHE A 296 -24.46 7.57 -2.09
N LYS A 297 -25.79 7.56 -2.00
CA LYS A 297 -26.51 6.28 -1.89
C LYS A 297 -26.28 5.45 -3.16
N ASN A 298 -25.80 4.23 -2.97
CA ASN A 298 -25.42 3.31 -4.05
C ASN A 298 -24.37 3.89 -5.01
N GLY A 299 -23.40 4.68 -4.49
CA GLY A 299 -22.38 5.35 -5.30
C GLY A 299 -21.45 4.40 -6.05
N PHE A 300 -21.38 3.14 -5.64
CA PHE A 300 -20.67 2.08 -6.38
C PHE A 300 -21.50 1.44 -7.50
N TYR A 301 -22.78 1.81 -7.64
CA TYR A 301 -23.62 1.31 -8.71
C TYR A 301 -23.20 1.94 -10.04
N GLY A 302 -22.95 1.13 -11.06
CA GLY A 302 -22.50 1.60 -12.37
C GLY A 302 -23.65 1.89 -13.35
N PHE A 303 -23.29 2.38 -14.54
CA PHE A 303 -24.25 2.66 -15.63
C PHE A 303 -24.36 1.49 -16.62
N VAL A 304 -24.33 0.26 -16.13
CA VAL A 304 -24.50 -0.95 -16.94
C VAL A 304 -25.90 -1.57 -16.70
N PRO A 305 -26.35 -2.52 -17.53
CA PRO A 305 -27.65 -3.16 -17.33
C PRO A 305 -27.83 -3.70 -15.91
N HIS A 306 -29.02 -3.57 -15.36
CA HIS A 306 -29.36 -3.92 -13.97
C HIS A 306 -28.92 -5.36 -13.57
N ASP A 307 -29.12 -6.33 -14.46
CA ASP A 307 -28.71 -7.71 -14.17
C ASP A 307 -27.18 -7.87 -14.06
N THR A 308 -26.42 -7.07 -14.79
CA THR A 308 -24.97 -7.00 -14.68
C THR A 308 -24.54 -6.39 -13.34
N GLU A 309 -25.26 -5.37 -12.88
CA GLU A 309 -24.97 -4.70 -11.61
C GLU A 309 -25.23 -5.58 -10.38
N LYS A 310 -26.14 -6.55 -10.45
CA LYS A 310 -26.31 -7.55 -9.38
C LYS A 310 -25.01 -8.30 -9.04
N ILE A 311 -24.06 -8.33 -9.99
CA ILE A 311 -22.74 -8.96 -9.82
C ILE A 311 -21.68 -7.90 -9.51
N PHE A 312 -21.56 -6.90 -10.39
CA PHE A 312 -20.43 -5.97 -10.33
C PHE A 312 -20.52 -4.97 -9.18
N TYR A 313 -21.72 -4.58 -8.75
CA TYR A 313 -21.90 -3.67 -7.65
C TYR A 313 -21.37 -4.25 -6.31
N PRO A 314 -21.78 -5.45 -5.87
CA PRO A 314 -21.17 -6.05 -4.69
C PRO A 314 -19.66 -6.28 -4.84
N LEU A 315 -19.17 -6.72 -6.00
CA LEU A 315 -17.73 -6.93 -6.20
C LEU A 315 -16.94 -5.64 -5.99
N ARG A 316 -17.40 -4.51 -6.56
CA ARG A 316 -16.74 -3.20 -6.33
C ARG A 316 -16.78 -2.77 -4.86
N CYS A 317 -17.88 -3.02 -4.16
CA CYS A 317 -18.00 -2.76 -2.74
C CYS A 317 -16.95 -3.54 -1.94
N TYR A 318 -16.87 -4.85 -2.15
CA TYR A 318 -15.93 -5.69 -1.40
C TYR A 318 -14.46 -5.42 -1.76
N ASP A 319 -14.14 -5.13 -3.03
CA ASP A 319 -12.80 -4.70 -3.44
C ASP A 319 -12.37 -3.42 -2.70
N PHE A 320 -13.26 -2.42 -2.66
CA PHE A 320 -13.00 -1.18 -1.95
C PHE A 320 -12.87 -1.40 -0.44
N LEU A 321 -13.71 -2.25 0.15
CA LEU A 321 -13.66 -2.56 1.58
C LEU A 321 -12.34 -3.23 1.97
N ASN A 322 -11.83 -4.15 1.15
CA ASN A 322 -10.51 -4.74 1.32
C ASN A 322 -9.42 -3.67 1.39
N ASP A 323 -9.39 -2.78 0.41
CA ASP A 323 -8.37 -1.74 0.30
C ASP A 323 -8.45 -0.75 1.47
N LEU A 324 -9.66 -0.31 1.83
CA LEU A 324 -9.89 0.64 2.92
C LEU A 324 -9.50 0.04 4.28
N LEU A 325 -9.93 -1.20 4.56
CA LEU A 325 -9.63 -1.85 5.83
C LEU A 325 -8.16 -2.23 5.95
N TYR A 326 -7.53 -2.67 4.86
CA TYR A 326 -6.08 -2.86 4.84
C TYR A 326 -5.35 -1.57 5.22
N TYR A 327 -5.67 -0.46 4.53
CA TYR A 327 -5.07 0.85 4.80
C TYR A 327 -5.24 1.27 6.26
N TYR A 328 -6.44 1.13 6.82
CA TYR A 328 -6.69 1.50 8.21
C TYR A 328 -5.94 0.61 9.20
N HIS A 329 -5.86 -0.70 8.96
CA HIS A 329 -5.06 -1.60 9.81
C HIS A 329 -3.56 -1.27 9.73
N ALA A 330 -3.04 -0.94 8.55
CA ALA A 330 -1.65 -0.57 8.36
C ALA A 330 -1.29 0.78 9.02
N MET A 331 -2.26 1.68 9.16
CA MET A 331 -2.08 2.96 9.85
C MET A 331 -2.09 2.86 11.38
N LEU A 332 -2.60 1.76 11.96
CA LEU A 332 -2.69 1.61 13.42
C LEU A 332 -1.33 1.76 14.13
N PRO A 333 -0.26 1.06 13.73
CA PRO A 333 1.04 1.18 14.38
C PRO A 333 1.77 2.49 14.09
N LEU A 334 1.26 3.32 13.16
CA LEU A 334 1.89 4.57 12.71
C LEU A 334 1.39 5.81 13.46
N GLY A 335 0.79 5.64 14.63
CA GLY A 335 0.38 6.74 15.49
C GLY A 335 -1.10 7.15 15.32
N THR A 336 -1.97 6.23 14.91
CA THR A 336 -3.42 6.46 14.90
C THR A 336 -3.91 6.77 16.31
N THR A 337 -4.47 7.96 16.51
CA THR A 337 -5.06 8.35 17.78
C THR A 337 -6.43 7.66 18.00
N GLU A 338 -6.93 7.71 19.23
CA GLU A 338 -8.27 7.19 19.51
C GLU A 338 -9.37 7.97 18.78
N GLN A 339 -9.18 9.28 18.62
CA GLN A 339 -10.10 10.12 17.86
C GLN A 339 -10.08 9.77 16.36
N ASP A 340 -8.89 9.49 15.78
CA ASP A 340 -8.78 9.03 14.40
C ASP A 340 -9.50 7.69 14.20
N LEU A 341 -9.32 6.75 15.15
CA LEU A 341 -9.99 5.46 15.10
C LEU A 341 -11.52 5.61 15.11
N LYS A 342 -12.06 6.45 16.02
CA LYS A 342 -13.50 6.74 16.06
C LYS A 342 -14.00 7.36 14.75
N SER A 343 -13.28 8.33 14.23
CA SER A 343 -13.64 9.00 12.95
C SER A 343 -13.64 8.01 11.78
N ARG A 344 -12.65 7.11 11.71
CA ARG A 344 -12.56 6.07 10.68
C ARG A 344 -13.70 5.05 10.80
N LYS A 345 -14.05 4.61 12.02
CA LYS A 345 -15.20 3.72 12.24
C LYS A 345 -16.51 4.37 11.77
N LEU A 346 -16.74 5.64 12.10
CA LEU A 346 -17.91 6.38 11.64
C LEU A 346 -17.95 6.48 10.10
N LEU A 347 -16.81 6.72 9.47
CA LEU A 347 -16.72 6.77 8.00
C LEU A 347 -17.04 5.41 7.38
N VAL A 348 -16.45 4.32 7.86
CA VAL A 348 -16.72 2.95 7.38
C VAL A 348 -18.21 2.62 7.52
N LYS A 349 -18.81 2.94 8.68
CA LYS A 349 -20.24 2.77 8.90
C LYS A 349 -21.07 3.52 7.86
N ALA A 350 -20.81 4.81 7.66
CA ALA A 350 -21.54 5.63 6.69
C ALA A 350 -21.39 5.11 5.24
N ILE A 351 -20.22 4.61 4.87
CA ILE A 351 -19.97 4.01 3.55
C ILE A 351 -20.84 2.75 3.35
N ILE A 352 -20.88 1.87 4.36
CA ILE A 352 -21.66 0.63 4.30
C ILE A 352 -23.17 0.94 4.31
N ASP A 353 -23.62 1.87 5.14
CA ASP A 353 -25.03 2.28 5.21
C ASP A 353 -25.52 2.93 3.90
N ASN A 354 -24.63 3.59 3.17
CA ASN A 354 -24.94 4.19 1.87
C ASN A 354 -24.94 3.18 0.71
N ASN A 355 -24.35 1.98 0.87
CA ASN A 355 -24.13 1.06 -0.24
C ASN A 355 -24.51 -0.37 0.13
N ASP A 356 -25.69 -0.79 -0.24
CA ASP A 356 -26.25 -2.11 0.10
C ASP A 356 -25.43 -3.28 -0.45
N GLY A 357 -24.60 -3.05 -1.48
CA GLY A 357 -23.70 -4.06 -2.06
C GLY A 357 -22.70 -4.65 -1.08
N PHE A 358 -22.32 -3.93 -0.01
CA PHE A 358 -21.47 -4.45 1.06
C PHE A 358 -22.10 -5.59 1.88
N LYS A 359 -23.42 -5.73 1.83
CA LYS A 359 -24.17 -6.76 2.55
C LYS A 359 -24.49 -7.98 1.66
N MET A 360 -23.95 -8.02 0.43
CA MET A 360 -24.24 -9.04 -0.58
C MET A 360 -22.97 -9.83 -0.97
N PRO A 361 -22.41 -10.67 -0.10
CA PRO A 361 -21.21 -11.41 -0.46
C PRO A 361 -21.49 -12.44 -1.56
N LEU A 362 -20.67 -12.45 -2.61
CA LEU A 362 -20.81 -13.28 -3.80
C LEU A 362 -19.71 -14.32 -3.99
N LEU A 363 -18.56 -14.12 -3.34
CA LEU A 363 -17.37 -14.95 -3.46
C LEU A 363 -16.96 -15.45 -2.08
N ASP A 364 -16.37 -16.62 -1.99
CA ASP A 364 -15.77 -17.11 -0.74
C ASP A 364 -14.68 -16.18 -0.21
N THR A 365 -13.92 -15.55 -1.11
CA THR A 365 -12.90 -14.55 -0.75
C THR A 365 -13.46 -13.29 -0.09
N HIS A 366 -14.79 -13.06 -0.12
CA HIS A 366 -15.42 -11.99 0.64
C HIS A 366 -15.40 -12.26 2.15
N SER A 367 -15.05 -13.46 2.59
CA SER A 367 -14.70 -13.75 3.99
C SER A 367 -13.60 -12.84 4.52
N ILE A 368 -12.61 -12.48 3.68
CA ILE A 368 -11.46 -11.64 4.05
C ILE A 368 -11.93 -10.26 4.54
N PRO A 369 -12.62 -9.42 3.73
CA PRO A 369 -13.05 -8.11 4.18
C PRO A 369 -14.09 -8.15 5.31
N ILE A 370 -14.92 -9.21 5.39
CA ILE A 370 -15.85 -9.39 6.51
C ILE A 370 -15.08 -9.60 7.81
N LEU A 371 -14.09 -10.48 7.84
CA LEU A 371 -13.24 -10.71 9.02
C LEU A 371 -12.42 -9.46 9.38
N LEU A 372 -11.92 -8.73 8.39
CA LEU A 372 -11.19 -7.48 8.62
C LEU A 372 -12.09 -6.39 9.20
N LEU A 373 -13.35 -6.31 8.75
CA LEU A 373 -14.34 -5.39 9.30
C LEU A 373 -14.58 -5.68 10.79
N PHE A 374 -14.84 -6.94 11.12
CA PHE A 374 -14.99 -7.36 12.50
C PHE A 374 -13.75 -7.01 13.33
N ARG A 375 -12.56 -7.38 12.87
CA ARG A 375 -11.30 -7.05 13.55
C ARG A 375 -11.16 -5.54 13.78
N PHE A 376 -11.48 -4.72 12.77
CA PHE A 376 -11.37 -3.26 12.87
C PHE A 376 -12.30 -2.68 13.92
N PHE A 377 -13.56 -3.09 13.93
CA PHE A 377 -14.54 -2.60 14.90
C PHE A 377 -14.28 -3.10 16.32
N MET A 378 -13.66 -4.27 16.48
CA MET A 378 -13.27 -4.83 17.79
C MET A 378 -11.98 -4.21 18.37
N ILE A 379 -11.35 -3.26 17.73
CA ILE A 379 -10.27 -2.44 18.30
C ILE A 379 -10.91 -1.38 19.19
N LYS A 380 -10.74 -1.49 20.51
CA LYS A 380 -11.37 -0.59 21.52
C LYS A 380 -12.86 -0.35 21.21
N PRO A 381 -13.69 -1.39 21.24
CA PRO A 381 -15.08 -1.30 20.81
C PRO A 381 -15.93 -0.49 21.78
N GLU A 382 -16.89 0.26 21.25
CA GLU A 382 -18.03 0.84 21.95
C GLU A 382 -19.28 -0.03 21.73
N GLU A 383 -20.35 0.14 22.51
CA GLU A 383 -21.60 -0.63 22.37
C GLU A 383 -22.17 -0.54 20.95
N ARG A 384 -22.17 0.66 20.37
CA ARG A 384 -22.58 0.90 18.97
C ARG A 384 -21.75 0.18 17.90
N ASP A 385 -20.52 -0.19 18.23
CA ASP A 385 -19.67 -0.96 17.31
C ASP A 385 -20.14 -2.42 17.24
N TYR A 386 -20.54 -2.98 18.38
CA TYR A 386 -21.14 -4.33 18.43
C TYR A 386 -22.48 -4.39 17.70
N GLU A 387 -23.35 -3.42 17.93
CA GLU A 387 -24.64 -3.31 17.22
C GLU A 387 -24.42 -3.27 15.72
N PHE A 388 -23.55 -2.39 15.24
CA PHE A 388 -23.27 -2.24 13.80
C PHE A 388 -22.75 -3.53 13.14
N VAL A 389 -21.75 -4.20 13.74
CA VAL A 389 -21.20 -5.42 13.15
C VAL A 389 -22.21 -6.58 13.21
N ALA A 390 -23.07 -6.60 14.24
CA ALA A 390 -24.13 -7.60 14.33
C ALA A 390 -25.19 -7.38 13.23
N GLU A 391 -25.67 -6.15 13.02
CA GLU A 391 -26.59 -5.80 11.95
C GLU A 391 -26.00 -6.14 10.56
N PHE A 392 -24.76 -5.72 10.32
CA PHE A 392 -24.05 -6.02 9.07
C PHE A 392 -23.96 -7.54 8.80
N LEU A 393 -23.62 -8.32 9.83
CA LEU A 393 -23.49 -9.77 9.70
C LEU A 393 -24.85 -10.42 9.42
N VAL A 394 -25.88 -10.02 10.17
CA VAL A 394 -27.26 -10.54 10.00
C VAL A 394 -27.75 -10.26 8.59
N ASP A 395 -27.59 -9.03 8.09
CA ASP A 395 -27.97 -8.66 6.73
C ASP A 395 -27.21 -9.48 5.68
N SER A 396 -25.91 -9.69 5.88
CA SER A 396 -25.07 -10.51 4.99
C SER A 396 -25.54 -11.98 4.96
N VAL A 397 -25.84 -12.56 6.13
CA VAL A 397 -26.38 -13.92 6.25
C VAL A 397 -27.73 -14.05 5.55
N LEU A 398 -28.64 -13.11 5.80
CA LEU A 398 -29.95 -13.11 5.18
C LEU A 398 -29.86 -13.01 3.64
N ASN A 399 -29.01 -12.15 3.11
CA ASN A 399 -28.80 -12.04 1.67
C ASN A 399 -28.25 -13.35 1.05
N VAL A 400 -27.31 -14.01 1.72
CA VAL A 400 -26.77 -15.32 1.27
C VAL A 400 -27.88 -16.39 1.30
N VAL A 401 -28.67 -16.46 2.37
CA VAL A 401 -29.77 -17.42 2.52
C VAL A 401 -30.88 -17.17 1.50
N VAL A 402 -31.28 -15.91 1.29
CA VAL A 402 -32.31 -15.54 0.29
C VAL A 402 -31.84 -15.94 -1.10
N ARG A 403 -30.60 -15.63 -1.45
CA ARG A 403 -30.02 -16.01 -2.74
C ARG A 403 -30.01 -17.52 -2.94
N TYR A 404 -29.62 -18.28 -1.93
CA TYR A 404 -29.67 -19.75 -2.00
C TYR A 404 -31.11 -20.24 -2.23
N LYS A 405 -32.09 -19.73 -1.49
CA LYS A 405 -33.49 -20.15 -1.61
C LYS A 405 -34.15 -19.74 -2.96
N ASP A 406 -33.76 -18.58 -3.49
CA ASP A 406 -34.37 -18.03 -4.71
C ASP A 406 -33.77 -18.65 -5.99
N VAL A 407 -32.45 -18.86 -6.01
CA VAL A 407 -31.73 -19.27 -7.22
C VAL A 407 -30.89 -20.55 -7.05
N GLY A 408 -30.85 -21.13 -5.86
CA GLY A 408 -30.08 -22.36 -5.57
C GLY A 408 -28.56 -22.15 -5.55
N MET A 409 -28.10 -20.90 -5.33
CA MET A 409 -26.67 -20.59 -5.47
C MET A 409 -26.08 -20.05 -4.17
N TRP A 410 -25.06 -20.73 -3.66
CA TRP A 410 -24.16 -20.22 -2.65
C TRP A 410 -23.11 -19.27 -3.26
N PRO A 411 -22.30 -18.57 -2.42
CA PRO A 411 -21.16 -17.81 -2.92
C PRO A 411 -20.21 -18.68 -3.75
N GLU A 412 -19.56 -18.06 -4.75
CA GLU A 412 -18.64 -18.78 -5.63
C GLU A 412 -17.34 -19.11 -4.87
N MET A 413 -16.99 -20.39 -4.79
CA MET A 413 -15.94 -20.92 -3.90
C MET A 413 -14.51 -20.67 -4.38
N THR A 414 -14.30 -20.51 -5.70
CA THR A 414 -12.93 -20.36 -6.24
C THR A 414 -12.42 -18.94 -6.21
N GLY A 415 -13.27 -17.94 -5.94
CA GLY A 415 -12.97 -16.52 -6.08
C GLY A 415 -12.90 -16.06 -7.54
N ASN A 416 -13.27 -16.91 -8.50
CA ASN A 416 -13.18 -16.59 -9.92
C ASN A 416 -14.40 -15.81 -10.40
N ARG A 417 -14.22 -14.53 -10.71
CA ARG A 417 -15.27 -13.64 -11.20
C ARG A 417 -15.88 -14.07 -12.53
N LYS A 418 -15.10 -14.75 -13.40
CA LYS A 418 -15.63 -15.27 -14.67
C LYS A 418 -16.56 -16.46 -14.42
N SER A 419 -16.20 -17.35 -13.48
CA SER A 419 -17.06 -18.46 -13.06
C SER A 419 -18.33 -17.96 -12.43
N LEU A 420 -18.27 -16.95 -11.55
CA LEU A 420 -19.42 -16.28 -10.98
C LEU A 420 -20.34 -15.68 -12.08
N ALA A 421 -19.78 -14.94 -13.02
CA ALA A 421 -20.55 -14.36 -14.11
C ALA A 421 -21.21 -15.45 -14.98
N LYS A 422 -20.45 -16.50 -15.34
CA LYS A 422 -20.97 -17.63 -16.12
C LYS A 422 -22.13 -18.31 -15.43
N SER A 423 -22.00 -18.62 -14.13
CA SER A 423 -23.06 -19.29 -13.37
C SER A 423 -24.36 -18.48 -13.28
N LEU A 424 -24.26 -17.15 -13.19
CA LEU A 424 -25.41 -16.27 -13.09
C LEU A 424 -26.13 -16.04 -14.44
N TYR A 425 -25.39 -16.01 -15.55
CA TYR A 425 -25.97 -15.77 -16.87
C TYR A 425 -26.43 -17.02 -17.59
N SER A 426 -25.76 -18.15 -17.40
CA SER A 426 -26.04 -19.36 -18.18
C SER A 426 -26.97 -20.35 -17.48
N LYS A 427 -27.41 -20.11 -16.22
CA LYS A 427 -28.13 -21.10 -15.39
C LYS A 427 -27.50 -22.49 -15.54
N SER A 428 -26.19 -22.53 -15.47
CA SER A 428 -25.41 -23.71 -15.74
C SER A 428 -25.74 -24.79 -14.68
N ASP A 429 -26.18 -25.95 -15.12
CA ASP A 429 -26.30 -27.15 -14.28
C ASP A 429 -24.95 -27.58 -13.70
N ASP A 430 -23.86 -26.92 -14.15
CA ASP A 430 -22.47 -27.15 -13.72
C ASP A 430 -22.06 -26.36 -12.46
N TYR A 431 -22.96 -25.53 -11.88
CA TYR A 431 -22.62 -24.82 -10.64
C TYR A 431 -22.86 -25.74 -9.44
N HIS A 432 -21.78 -26.31 -8.95
CA HIS A 432 -21.76 -27.09 -7.71
C HIS A 432 -20.93 -26.34 -6.67
N CYS A 433 -21.53 -25.97 -5.56
CA CYS A 433 -20.82 -25.52 -4.39
C CYS A 433 -20.58 -26.73 -3.48
N GLU A 434 -19.42 -27.32 -3.57
CA GLU A 434 -19.05 -28.49 -2.74
C GLU A 434 -18.65 -28.09 -1.34
N SER A 435 -18.05 -26.90 -1.21
CA SER A 435 -17.53 -26.39 0.06
C SER A 435 -17.53 -24.86 0.07
N SER A 436 -17.56 -24.24 1.25
CA SER A 436 -17.50 -22.77 1.39
C SER A 436 -16.84 -22.33 2.67
N LEU A 437 -15.78 -21.53 2.54
CA LEU A 437 -15.13 -20.87 3.66
C LEU A 437 -15.92 -19.63 4.12
N LEU A 438 -16.59 -18.93 3.22
CA LEU A 438 -17.44 -17.81 3.61
C LEU A 438 -18.56 -18.26 4.55
N LEU A 439 -19.21 -19.39 4.23
CA LEU A 439 -20.25 -19.93 5.12
C LEU A 439 -19.70 -20.30 6.49
N THR A 440 -18.50 -20.92 6.55
CA THR A 440 -17.80 -21.17 7.81
C THR A 440 -17.57 -19.87 8.59
N THR A 441 -17.03 -18.85 7.92
CA THR A 441 -16.79 -17.53 8.52
C THR A 441 -18.07 -16.91 9.08
N LEU A 442 -19.16 -16.96 8.33
CA LEU A 442 -20.45 -16.43 8.78
C LEU A 442 -20.97 -17.19 10.00
N VAL A 443 -20.86 -18.52 10.02
CA VAL A 443 -21.26 -19.34 11.18
C VAL A 443 -20.42 -18.99 12.41
N GLU A 444 -19.10 -18.90 12.26
CA GLU A 444 -18.19 -18.51 13.35
C GLU A 444 -18.50 -17.13 13.91
N LEU A 445 -18.75 -16.17 13.04
CA LEU A 445 -19.08 -14.80 13.46
C LEU A 445 -20.46 -14.73 14.14
N LEU A 446 -21.47 -15.49 13.67
CA LEU A 446 -22.76 -15.61 14.35
C LEU A 446 -22.57 -16.19 15.76
N ALA A 447 -21.70 -17.20 15.91
CA ALA A 447 -21.36 -17.75 17.22
C ALA A 447 -20.63 -16.72 18.10
N TYR A 448 -19.75 -15.92 17.51
CA TYR A 448 -19.02 -14.87 18.22
C TYR A 448 -19.94 -13.77 18.79
N ILE A 449 -20.97 -13.37 18.06
CA ILE A 449 -21.93 -12.34 18.50
C ILE A 449 -23.13 -12.92 19.28
N GLY A 450 -23.28 -14.24 19.35
CA GLY A 450 -24.38 -14.90 20.08
C GLY A 450 -25.73 -14.89 19.33
N ALA A 451 -25.73 -14.81 18.01
CA ALA A 451 -26.95 -14.69 17.18
C ALA A 451 -27.59 -16.06 16.86
N ALA A 452 -28.14 -16.72 17.89
CA ALA A 452 -28.63 -18.11 17.83
C ALA A 452 -29.73 -18.36 16.78
N ASP A 453 -30.67 -17.45 16.58
CA ASP A 453 -31.77 -17.64 15.63
C ASP A 453 -31.26 -17.63 14.17
N TYR A 454 -30.33 -16.72 13.84
CA TYR A 454 -29.72 -16.65 12.52
C TYR A 454 -28.78 -17.83 12.27
N TYR A 455 -28.07 -18.29 13.31
CA TYR A 455 -27.30 -19.53 13.25
C TYR A 455 -28.15 -20.71 12.82
N LYS A 456 -29.32 -20.91 13.45
CA LYS A 456 -30.25 -22.00 13.11
C LYS A 456 -30.72 -21.93 11.66
N VAL A 457 -31.06 -20.72 11.18
CA VAL A 457 -31.53 -20.52 9.80
C VAL A 457 -30.43 -20.87 8.80
N LEU A 458 -29.22 -20.34 9.00
CA LEU A 458 -28.08 -20.59 8.12
C LEU A 458 -27.68 -22.08 8.16
N ARG A 459 -27.57 -22.65 9.36
CA ARG A 459 -27.28 -24.08 9.58
C ARG A 459 -28.23 -24.99 8.80
N GLN A 460 -29.53 -24.74 8.89
CA GLN A 460 -30.51 -25.56 8.19
C GLN A 460 -30.32 -25.50 6.67
N CYS A 461 -30.11 -24.31 6.11
CA CYS A 461 -29.85 -24.16 4.67
C CYS A 461 -28.55 -24.87 4.24
N ILE A 462 -27.50 -24.83 5.04
CA ILE A 462 -26.24 -25.54 4.77
C ILE A 462 -26.47 -27.05 4.74
N ILE A 463 -27.17 -27.61 5.75
CA ILE A 463 -27.48 -29.03 5.82
C ILE A 463 -28.35 -29.46 4.63
N ASP A 464 -29.40 -28.70 4.31
CA ASP A 464 -30.32 -29.01 3.21
C ASP A 464 -29.60 -28.98 1.84
N SER A 465 -28.55 -28.18 1.70
CA SER A 465 -27.79 -28.06 0.45
C SER A 465 -26.72 -29.15 0.29
N GLY A 466 -26.33 -29.82 1.38
CA GLY A 466 -25.23 -30.80 1.38
C GLY A 466 -23.84 -30.17 1.19
N VAL A 467 -23.72 -28.84 1.33
CA VAL A 467 -22.43 -28.15 1.24
C VAL A 467 -21.54 -28.53 2.43
N ASN A 468 -20.27 -28.81 2.19
CA ASN A 468 -19.27 -29.00 3.21
C ASN A 468 -18.71 -27.64 3.65
N LEU A 469 -18.54 -27.48 4.94
CA LEU A 469 -17.83 -26.30 5.45
C LEU A 469 -16.32 -26.56 5.44
N GLN A 470 -15.57 -25.60 4.97
CA GLN A 470 -14.12 -25.59 5.05
C GLN A 470 -13.70 -24.88 6.33
N VAL A 471 -12.65 -25.38 6.97
CA VAL A 471 -11.98 -24.69 8.07
C VAL A 471 -10.57 -24.38 7.62
N ALA A 472 -10.24 -23.10 7.56
CA ALA A 472 -8.88 -22.67 7.32
C ALA A 472 -8.10 -22.79 8.64
N TYR A 473 -7.32 -23.88 8.77
CA TYR A 473 -6.33 -24.01 9.82
C TYR A 473 -4.95 -23.71 9.27
N PRO A 474 -4.16 -22.89 9.96
CA PRO A 474 -2.74 -22.85 9.68
C PRO A 474 -2.14 -24.23 10.05
N ILE A 475 -1.50 -24.89 9.09
CA ILE A 475 -0.83 -26.18 9.30
C ILE A 475 0.48 -25.94 10.05
N HIS A 476 0.67 -26.61 11.19
CA HIS A 476 1.77 -26.38 12.12
C HIS A 476 3.07 -27.13 11.82
N ASP A 477 3.22 -27.82 10.72
CA ASP A 477 4.36 -28.69 10.49
C ASP A 477 5.55 -28.02 9.79
N GLU A 478 6.60 -28.77 9.52
CA GLU A 478 7.93 -28.40 8.99
C GLU A 478 7.95 -27.40 7.81
N TYR A 479 6.78 -27.03 7.31
CA TYR A 479 6.55 -26.15 6.18
C TYR A 479 6.48 -24.68 6.62
N ASP A 480 7.30 -23.82 6.02
CA ASP A 480 7.29 -22.38 6.29
C ASP A 480 6.12 -21.68 5.58
N ILE A 481 4.88 -21.95 6.08
CA ILE A 481 3.62 -21.41 5.55
C ILE A 481 3.69 -19.89 5.39
N GLU A 482 4.29 -19.22 6.37
CA GLU A 482 4.35 -17.76 6.34
C GLU A 482 5.16 -17.24 5.15
N SER A 483 6.30 -17.86 4.82
CA SER A 483 7.07 -17.47 3.64
C SER A 483 6.32 -17.73 2.34
N GLU A 484 5.55 -18.81 2.28
CA GLU A 484 4.74 -19.13 1.10
C GLU A 484 3.53 -18.23 0.96
N LEU A 485 2.91 -17.78 2.05
CA LEU A 485 1.83 -16.78 2.04
C LEU A 485 2.23 -15.50 1.29
N PHE A 486 3.50 -15.10 1.36
CA PHE A 486 4.02 -13.94 0.63
C PHE A 486 4.49 -14.24 -0.79
N ARG A 487 4.19 -15.43 -1.32
CA ARG A 487 4.65 -15.87 -2.63
C ARG A 487 3.53 -16.27 -3.57
N LYS A 488 2.52 -16.97 -3.09
CA LYS A 488 1.44 -17.56 -3.89
C LYS A 488 0.15 -17.70 -3.10
N ARG A 489 -0.94 -18.02 -3.79
CA ARG A 489 -2.18 -18.45 -3.17
C ARG A 489 -1.97 -19.81 -2.47
N LEU A 490 -2.49 -19.95 -1.27
CA LEU A 490 -2.35 -21.16 -0.44
C LEU A 490 -3.71 -21.88 -0.26
N TYR A 491 -4.48 -22.03 -1.31
CA TYR A 491 -5.82 -22.63 -1.22
C TYR A 491 -5.78 -24.13 -0.92
N GLU A 492 -4.96 -24.89 -1.67
CA GLU A 492 -4.92 -26.36 -1.57
C GLU A 492 -4.19 -26.87 -0.33
N GLU A 493 -3.32 -26.07 0.26
CA GLU A 493 -2.43 -26.45 1.36
C GLU A 493 -3.00 -26.10 2.73
N LEU A 494 -4.02 -25.23 2.80
CA LEU A 494 -4.58 -24.71 4.05
C LEU A 494 -6.06 -25.07 4.27
N ALA A 495 -6.81 -25.34 3.21
CA ALA A 495 -8.18 -25.78 3.30
C ALA A 495 -8.21 -27.27 3.63
N VAL A 496 -8.47 -27.60 4.87
CA VAL A 496 -8.84 -28.96 5.23
C VAL A 496 -10.34 -29.08 5.04
N GLU A 497 -10.78 -29.88 4.08
CA GLU A 497 -12.17 -30.31 3.99
C GLU A 497 -12.46 -31.15 5.25
N THR A 498 -12.97 -30.50 6.26
CA THR A 498 -13.55 -31.19 7.39
C THR A 498 -15.04 -31.23 7.14
N GLY A 499 -15.61 -32.41 7.03
CA GLY A 499 -17.05 -32.59 7.17
C GLY A 499 -17.46 -32.16 8.59
N ILE A 500 -17.46 -30.86 8.85
CA ILE A 500 -17.87 -30.32 10.14
C ILE A 500 -19.35 -30.56 10.25
N GLN A 501 -19.73 -31.48 11.12
CA GLN A 501 -21.11 -31.55 11.57
C GLN A 501 -21.35 -30.28 12.38
N LEU A 502 -22.13 -29.36 11.80
CA LEU A 502 -22.58 -28.16 12.52
C LEU A 502 -23.41 -28.59 13.73
N PRO A 503 -22.99 -28.27 14.94
CA PRO A 503 -23.76 -28.56 16.15
C PRO A 503 -25.19 -27.99 16.09
N GLU A 504 -26.11 -28.57 16.85
CA GLU A 504 -27.49 -28.10 16.85
C GLU A 504 -27.62 -26.74 17.53
N THR A 505 -26.79 -26.48 18.52
CA THR A 505 -26.79 -25.24 19.28
C THR A 505 -25.53 -24.44 19.05
N LEU A 506 -25.65 -23.16 19.27
CA LEU A 506 -24.54 -22.21 19.14
C LEU A 506 -23.49 -22.43 20.26
N GLU A 507 -23.93 -22.83 21.44
CA GLU A 507 -23.07 -23.15 22.59
C GLU A 507 -22.20 -24.37 22.30
N GLU A 508 -22.76 -25.42 21.71
CA GLU A 508 -22.01 -26.61 21.27
C GLU A 508 -21.00 -26.27 20.17
N PHE A 509 -21.37 -25.37 19.26
CA PHE A 509 -20.43 -24.88 18.23
C PHE A 509 -19.24 -24.16 18.87
N GLN A 510 -19.48 -23.22 19.79
CA GLN A 510 -18.45 -22.48 20.50
C GLN A 510 -17.50 -23.41 21.25
N GLU A 511 -18.03 -24.44 21.93
CA GLU A 511 -17.23 -25.43 22.66
C GLU A 511 -16.37 -26.28 21.71
N THR A 512 -16.92 -26.75 20.61
CA THR A 512 -16.20 -27.55 19.62
C THR A 512 -15.07 -26.74 18.98
N PHE A 513 -15.34 -25.51 18.62
CA PHE A 513 -14.37 -24.62 17.97
C PHE A 513 -13.21 -24.24 18.89
N SER A 514 -13.50 -23.98 20.18
CA SER A 514 -12.47 -23.61 21.17
C SER A 514 -11.44 -24.73 21.41
N LYS A 515 -11.86 -26.00 21.22
CA LYS A 515 -10.99 -27.17 21.41
C LYS A 515 -10.08 -27.45 20.20
N ALA A 516 -10.44 -26.97 19.04
CA ALA A 516 -9.73 -27.28 17.79
C ALA A 516 -8.67 -26.25 17.42
N TYR A 517 -8.61 -25.11 18.11
CA TYR A 517 -7.78 -23.97 17.71
C TYR A 517 -6.42 -23.95 18.41
N ASP A 518 -5.34 -23.98 17.63
CA ASP A 518 -3.96 -23.79 18.09
C ASP A 518 -3.35 -22.54 17.42
N PRO A 519 -3.09 -21.44 18.18
CA PRO A 519 -2.66 -20.17 17.62
C PRO A 519 -1.21 -20.22 17.12
N ILE A 520 -0.96 -19.82 15.87
CA ILE A 520 0.38 -19.62 15.33
C ILE A 520 0.92 -18.24 15.72
N GLU A 521 2.19 -18.17 16.03
CA GLU A 521 2.94 -16.92 16.17
C GLU A 521 3.70 -16.58 14.89
N TYR A 522 3.20 -15.63 14.11
CA TYR A 522 3.84 -15.22 12.87
C TYR A 522 5.05 -14.31 13.10
N ARG A 523 6.13 -14.56 12.35
CA ARG A 523 7.35 -13.72 12.35
C ARG A 523 7.06 -12.29 11.89
N THR A 524 6.17 -12.13 10.92
CA THR A 524 5.68 -10.84 10.43
C THR A 524 5.04 -10.02 11.54
N ASP A 525 4.21 -10.67 12.38
CA ASP A 525 3.53 -10.04 13.52
C ASP A 525 4.55 -9.64 14.59
N LYS A 526 5.51 -10.51 14.92
CA LYS A 526 6.62 -10.23 15.86
C LYS A 526 7.51 -9.09 15.35
N ALA A 527 7.73 -8.99 14.05
CA ALA A 527 8.51 -7.92 13.46
C ALA A 527 7.79 -6.55 13.46
N GLY A 528 6.48 -6.50 13.80
CA GLY A 528 5.66 -5.29 13.83
C GLY A 528 4.95 -4.97 12.52
N PHE A 529 4.91 -5.91 11.57
CA PHE A 529 4.33 -5.72 10.24
C PHE A 529 3.10 -6.61 9.98
N PHE A 530 2.30 -6.91 11.01
CA PHE A 530 1.15 -7.81 10.91
C PHE A 530 0.20 -7.48 9.74
N TYR A 531 0.06 -6.20 9.39
CA TYR A 531 -0.77 -5.75 8.28
C TYR A 531 -0.29 -6.24 6.91
N LEU A 532 0.99 -6.60 6.76
CA LEU A 532 1.49 -7.21 5.52
C LEU A 532 0.90 -8.60 5.30
N ARG A 533 0.61 -9.33 6.36
CA ARG A 533 -0.09 -10.61 6.27
C ARG A 533 -1.52 -10.39 5.75
N ILE A 534 -2.21 -9.35 6.20
CA ILE A 534 -3.51 -8.95 5.65
C ILE A 534 -3.39 -8.67 4.14
N LEU A 535 -2.40 -7.87 3.75
CA LEU A 535 -2.17 -7.56 2.34
C LEU A 535 -1.91 -8.82 1.50
N ALA A 536 -1.15 -9.78 2.02
CA ALA A 536 -0.88 -11.04 1.33
C ALA A 536 -2.16 -11.85 1.10
N HIS A 537 -3.04 -11.94 2.10
CA HIS A 537 -4.34 -12.59 1.97
C HIS A 537 -5.20 -11.94 0.87
N ILE A 538 -5.27 -10.62 0.85
CA ILE A 538 -6.02 -9.85 -0.16
C ILE A 538 -5.41 -10.06 -1.56
N TYR A 539 -4.11 -9.86 -1.69
CA TYR A 539 -3.40 -9.87 -2.98
C TYR A 539 -3.41 -11.26 -3.64
N TYR A 540 -3.11 -12.31 -2.87
CA TYR A 540 -3.07 -13.68 -3.35
C TYR A 540 -4.42 -14.39 -3.26
N GLN A 541 -5.45 -13.72 -2.72
CA GLN A 541 -6.76 -14.31 -2.48
C GLN A 541 -6.68 -15.62 -1.66
N THR A 542 -5.78 -15.64 -0.69
CA THR A 542 -5.69 -16.70 0.30
C THR A 542 -6.60 -16.33 1.46
N ASP A 543 -7.38 -17.29 1.93
CA ASP A 543 -8.33 -17.05 3.01
C ASP A 543 -7.67 -16.51 4.27
N PHE A 544 -8.32 -15.53 4.90
CA PHE A 544 -7.76 -14.87 6.08
C PHE A 544 -7.93 -15.75 7.32
N PHE A 545 -6.84 -15.96 8.06
CA PHE A 545 -6.86 -16.76 9.27
C PHE A 545 -7.54 -16.01 10.42
N PRO A 546 -8.65 -16.53 10.99
CA PRO A 546 -9.38 -15.87 12.05
C PRO A 546 -8.72 -16.05 13.43
N ASP A 547 -7.39 -15.84 13.52
CA ASP A 547 -6.62 -16.05 14.75
C ASP A 547 -7.21 -15.34 15.97
N PHE A 548 -7.88 -14.20 15.75
CA PHE A 548 -8.47 -13.41 16.83
C PHE A 548 -9.78 -14.00 17.37
N LEU A 549 -10.52 -14.75 16.57
CA LEU A 549 -11.74 -15.44 17.01
C LEU A 549 -11.40 -16.58 17.96
N GLY A 550 -10.43 -17.42 17.57
CA GLY A 550 -9.96 -18.51 18.38
C GLY A 550 -9.45 -18.08 19.76
N LYS A 551 -8.72 -16.95 19.83
CA LYS A 551 -8.25 -16.40 21.11
C LYS A 551 -9.38 -16.02 22.07
N LYS A 552 -10.54 -15.60 21.59
CA LYS A 552 -11.70 -15.30 22.45
C LYS A 552 -12.35 -16.57 22.96
N PHE A 553 -12.58 -17.55 22.12
CA PHE A 553 -13.18 -18.83 22.52
C PHE A 553 -12.29 -19.61 23.49
N CYS A 554 -10.97 -19.63 23.27
CA CYS A 554 -10.03 -20.25 24.20
C CYS A 554 -9.96 -19.58 25.59
N ARG A 555 -10.12 -18.24 25.67
CA ARG A 555 -10.10 -17.51 26.96
C ARG A 555 -11.36 -17.75 27.79
N ALA A 556 -12.50 -17.97 27.16
CA ALA A 556 -13.75 -18.24 27.87
C ALA A 556 -13.73 -19.58 28.63
N THR A 557 -12.97 -20.56 28.17
CA THR A 557 -12.81 -21.86 28.83
C THR A 557 -11.86 -21.86 30.04
N HIS A 558 -11.03 -20.81 30.22
CA HIS A 558 -10.13 -20.68 31.38
C HIS A 558 -10.68 -19.77 32.47
N LEU A 559 -11.90 -19.24 32.33
CA LEU A 559 -12.58 -18.38 33.34
C LEU A 559 -13.75 -19.08 34.02
N GLN A 560 -13.86 -20.40 33.89
CA GLN A 560 -14.64 -21.27 34.76
C GLN A 560 -13.66 -22.04 35.69
#